data_e77c7723e7a89427fc12822ad8bbcd96
#
_entry.id   e77c7723e7a89427fc12822ad8bbcd96
#
_cell.length_a   1.000
_cell.length_b   1.000
_cell.length_c   1.000
_cell.angle_alpha   90.00
_cell.angle_beta   90.00
_cell.angle_gamma   90.00
#
_symmetry.space_group_name_H-M   'P 1'
#
loop_
_entity.id
_entity.type
_entity.pdbx_description
1 polymer ?
#
loop_
_entity_poly.entity_id
_entity_poly.type
_entity_poly.pdbx_seq_one_letter_code
_entity_poly.pdbx_strand_id
1 'polypeptide(L)'
;RATELLGRYENHELILDAVKCVREMAEGELKFFTKSIKNFTIDNCKELARKKTAMLFACSASTPALLGKLPERDTLFHFGEYIGIVFQFIDDLLDLTQDLNILGKPRYSDIIEQKVTLPILLLWEKMDIEEREIFNSIFGNPLTKKEQKWVEEQLEKYEIKKDTIKYAEKLKLLAINELDKFPESEFKTSLINLCHFIVQRQN
;
A
#
# COMPACT_ATOMS: atom_id res chain seq x y z
N ARG A 1 -18.65 9.11 11.73
CA ARG A 1 -18.04 10.14 12.61
C ARG A 1 -17.09 11.08 11.84
N ALA A 2 -16.23 10.56 10.95
CA ALA A 2 -15.36 11.42 10.12
C ALA A 2 -16.19 12.42 9.27
N THR A 3 -17.21 11.93 8.58
CA THR A 3 -18.12 12.75 7.75
C THR A 3 -18.85 13.83 8.56
N GLU A 4 -19.26 13.52 9.79
CA GLU A 4 -19.88 14.49 10.71
C GLU A 4 -18.91 15.61 11.11
N LEU A 5 -17.62 15.27 11.34
CA LEU A 5 -16.59 16.25 11.64
C LEU A 5 -16.33 17.15 10.42
N LEU A 6 -16.21 16.57 9.23
CA LEU A 6 -16.01 17.32 8.00
C LEU A 6 -17.19 18.30 7.72
N GLY A 7 -18.42 17.88 8.00
CA GLY A 7 -19.62 18.72 7.85
C GLY A 7 -19.61 19.99 8.72
N ARG A 8 -18.86 20.02 9.84
CA ARG A 8 -18.74 21.19 10.72
C ARG A 8 -17.96 22.36 10.11
N TYR A 9 -17.17 22.08 9.06
CA TYR A 9 -16.37 23.10 8.38
C TYR A 9 -17.16 23.88 7.33
N GLU A 10 -18.42 23.48 7.03
CA GLU A 10 -19.30 24.13 6.03
C GLU A 10 -18.60 24.34 4.67
N ASN A 11 -17.62 23.49 4.36
CA ASN A 11 -16.82 23.56 3.14
C ASN A 11 -17.25 22.44 2.18
N HIS A 12 -17.93 22.83 1.11
CA HIS A 12 -18.49 21.91 0.13
C HIS A 12 -17.40 21.09 -0.60
N GLU A 13 -16.28 21.72 -0.92
CA GLU A 13 -15.15 21.07 -1.61
C GLU A 13 -14.52 19.98 -0.74
N LEU A 14 -14.37 20.24 0.56
CA LEU A 14 -13.88 19.25 1.53
C LEU A 14 -14.79 18.01 1.59
N ILE A 15 -16.11 18.22 1.56
CA ILE A 15 -17.07 17.10 1.57
C ILE A 15 -16.97 16.30 0.25
N LEU A 16 -16.88 17.00 -0.89
CA LEU A 16 -16.72 16.34 -2.19
C LEU A 16 -15.43 15.52 -2.29
N ASP A 17 -14.32 16.03 -1.77
CA ASP A 17 -13.06 15.28 -1.72
C ASP A 17 -13.16 14.02 -0.86
N ALA A 18 -13.78 14.12 0.31
CA ALA A 18 -14.01 12.97 1.16
C ALA A 18 -14.90 11.91 0.49
N VAL A 19 -15.96 12.34 -0.20
CA VAL A 19 -16.85 11.43 -0.97
C VAL A 19 -16.09 10.77 -2.13
N LYS A 20 -15.28 11.54 -2.88
CA LYS A 20 -14.43 10.99 -3.93
C LYS A 20 -13.44 9.95 -3.37
N CYS A 21 -12.77 10.25 -2.26
CA CYS A 21 -11.85 9.35 -1.60
C CYS A 21 -12.53 8.01 -1.26
N VAL A 22 -13.67 8.04 -0.60
CA VAL A 22 -14.43 6.82 -0.23
C VAL A 22 -14.88 6.05 -1.48
N ARG A 23 -15.34 6.74 -2.52
CA ARG A 23 -15.72 6.11 -3.78
C ARG A 23 -14.55 5.41 -4.45
N GLU A 24 -13.40 6.09 -4.59
CA GLU A 24 -12.18 5.49 -5.17
C GLU A 24 -11.72 4.25 -4.39
N MET A 25 -11.80 4.30 -3.06
CA MET A 25 -11.47 3.15 -2.20
C MET A 25 -12.41 1.96 -2.46
N ALA A 26 -13.73 2.21 -2.54
CA ALA A 26 -14.72 1.17 -2.82
C ALA A 26 -14.56 0.57 -4.23
N GLU A 27 -14.36 1.42 -5.24
CA GLU A 27 -14.13 0.99 -6.63
C GLU A 27 -12.83 0.18 -6.76
N GLY A 28 -11.78 0.56 -6.01
CA GLY A 28 -10.50 -0.14 -6.00
C GLY A 28 -10.65 -1.58 -5.52
N GLU A 29 -11.36 -1.79 -4.42
CA GLU A 29 -11.60 -3.12 -3.87
C GLU A 29 -12.37 -4.01 -4.86
N LEU A 30 -13.39 -3.47 -5.52
CA LEU A 30 -14.22 -4.23 -6.47
C LEU A 30 -13.49 -4.55 -7.79
N LYS A 31 -12.69 -3.60 -8.32
CA LYS A 31 -12.08 -3.70 -9.66
C LYS A 31 -11.07 -4.84 -9.77
N PHE A 32 -10.35 -5.13 -8.70
CA PHE A 32 -9.23 -6.07 -8.73
C PHE A 32 -9.57 -7.46 -8.19
N PHE A 33 -10.76 -7.64 -7.65
CA PHE A 33 -11.21 -8.91 -7.07
C PHE A 33 -11.33 -10.06 -8.07
N THR A 34 -11.44 -9.77 -9.36
CA THR A 34 -11.73 -10.77 -10.42
C THR A 34 -10.56 -11.06 -11.34
N LYS A 35 -9.41 -10.41 -11.18
CA LYS A 35 -8.27 -10.59 -12.08
C LYS A 35 -7.40 -11.79 -11.68
N SER A 36 -7.15 -12.69 -12.65
CA SER A 36 -6.15 -13.74 -12.49
C SER A 36 -4.75 -13.14 -12.30
N ILE A 37 -3.91 -13.75 -11.46
CA ILE A 37 -2.52 -13.35 -11.24
C ILE A 37 -1.72 -13.29 -12.56
N LYS A 38 -2.03 -14.15 -13.54
CA LYS A 38 -1.39 -14.17 -14.88
C LYS A 38 -1.56 -12.88 -15.67
N ASN A 39 -2.60 -12.12 -15.38
CA ASN A 39 -2.95 -10.88 -16.08
C ASN A 39 -2.69 -9.63 -15.19
N PHE A 40 -2.04 -9.83 -14.07
CA PHE A 40 -1.68 -8.74 -13.16
C PHE A 40 -0.32 -8.16 -13.54
N THR A 41 -0.16 -6.86 -13.33
CA THR A 41 1.10 -6.13 -13.56
C THR A 41 1.47 -5.33 -12.32
N ILE A 42 2.73 -4.91 -12.24
CA ILE A 42 3.19 -4.01 -11.16
C ILE A 42 2.35 -2.73 -11.10
N ASP A 43 1.94 -2.19 -12.25
CA ASP A 43 1.07 -1.01 -12.27
C ASP A 43 -0.35 -1.31 -11.76
N ASN A 44 -0.85 -2.53 -11.93
CA ASN A 44 -2.08 -2.95 -11.27
C ASN A 44 -1.94 -3.02 -9.75
N CYS A 45 -0.80 -3.51 -9.23
CA CYS A 45 -0.51 -3.50 -7.79
C CYS A 45 -0.43 -2.07 -7.23
N LYS A 46 0.24 -1.16 -7.95
CA LYS A 46 0.29 0.27 -7.57
C LYS A 46 -1.11 0.90 -7.56
N GLU A 47 -1.90 0.67 -8.61
CA GLU A 47 -3.25 1.23 -8.71
C GLU A 47 -4.18 0.65 -7.62
N LEU A 48 -4.05 -0.62 -7.28
CA LEU A 48 -4.76 -1.23 -6.15
C LEU A 48 -4.37 -0.57 -4.82
N ALA A 49 -3.07 -0.47 -4.54
CA ALA A 49 -2.55 0.17 -3.33
C ALA A 49 -2.97 1.66 -3.26
N ARG A 50 -2.92 2.35 -4.42
CA ARG A 50 -3.37 3.73 -4.56
C ARG A 50 -4.84 3.87 -4.15
N LYS A 51 -5.73 3.11 -4.76
CA LYS A 51 -7.17 3.18 -4.50
C LYS A 51 -7.53 2.72 -3.10
N LYS A 52 -7.08 1.53 -2.70
CA LYS A 52 -7.44 0.90 -1.42
C LYS A 52 -6.99 1.73 -0.20
N THR A 53 -5.79 2.31 -0.26
CA THR A 53 -5.13 2.91 0.91
C THR A 53 -4.66 4.33 0.67
N ALA A 54 -3.90 4.58 -0.41
CA ALA A 54 -3.21 5.84 -0.60
C ALA A 54 -4.16 7.02 -0.83
N MET A 55 -5.36 6.80 -1.38
CA MET A 55 -6.34 7.88 -1.51
C MET A 55 -6.72 8.54 -0.19
N LEU A 56 -6.81 7.76 0.91
CA LEU A 56 -7.07 8.32 2.23
C LEU A 56 -5.88 9.14 2.76
N PHE A 57 -4.65 8.67 2.54
CA PHE A 57 -3.43 9.42 2.86
C PHE A 57 -3.36 10.72 2.05
N ALA A 58 -3.62 10.68 0.75
CA ALA A 58 -3.60 11.83 -0.14
C ALA A 58 -4.64 12.89 0.27
N CYS A 59 -5.90 12.47 0.50
CA CYS A 59 -6.94 13.37 0.97
C CYS A 59 -6.59 13.97 2.34
N SER A 60 -6.08 13.18 3.27
CA SER A 60 -5.71 13.64 4.61
C SER A 60 -4.56 14.66 4.56
N ALA A 61 -3.53 14.40 3.74
CA ALA A 61 -2.38 15.30 3.59
C ALA A 61 -2.75 16.61 2.90
N SER A 62 -3.65 16.60 1.90
CA SER A 62 -4.03 17.78 1.13
C SER A 62 -5.12 18.64 1.80
N THR A 63 -5.90 18.08 2.74
CA THR A 63 -6.99 18.78 3.42
C THR A 63 -6.57 20.09 4.11
N PRO A 64 -5.45 20.17 4.84
CA PRO A 64 -4.99 21.43 5.45
C PRO A 64 -4.75 22.54 4.41
N ALA A 65 -4.17 22.18 3.26
CA ALA A 65 -3.95 23.15 2.18
C ALA A 65 -5.27 23.62 1.55
N LEU A 66 -6.25 22.73 1.38
CA LEU A 66 -7.59 23.11 0.94
C LEU A 66 -8.25 24.12 1.89
N LEU A 67 -8.22 23.84 3.19
CA LEU A 67 -8.82 24.71 4.21
C LEU A 67 -8.09 26.05 4.32
N GLY A 68 -6.75 26.03 4.21
CA GLY A 68 -5.90 27.22 4.23
C GLY A 68 -5.86 27.98 2.89
N LYS A 69 -6.51 27.47 1.85
CA LYS A 69 -6.42 28.00 0.47
C LYS A 69 -4.99 28.17 -0.02
N LEU A 70 -4.14 27.20 0.29
CA LEU A 70 -2.73 27.19 -0.07
C LEU A 70 -2.54 26.59 -1.47
N PRO A 71 -1.58 27.11 -2.27
CA PRO A 71 -1.32 26.62 -3.62
C PRO A 71 -0.68 25.23 -3.64
N GLU A 72 -0.10 24.76 -2.52
CA GLU A 72 0.62 23.48 -2.40
C GLU A 72 -0.31 22.28 -2.22
N ARG A 73 -1.61 22.40 -2.42
CA ARG A 73 -2.59 21.33 -2.25
C ARG A 73 -2.24 20.07 -3.06
N ASP A 74 -1.92 20.23 -4.35
CA ASP A 74 -1.57 19.09 -5.22
C ASP A 74 -0.26 18.44 -4.79
N THR A 75 0.70 19.23 -4.33
CA THR A 75 1.97 18.74 -3.78
C THR A 75 1.74 17.84 -2.57
N LEU A 76 0.91 18.29 -1.62
CA LEU A 76 0.56 17.48 -0.44
C LEU A 76 -0.30 16.26 -0.80
N PHE A 77 -1.15 16.37 -1.81
CA PHE A 77 -1.90 15.24 -2.34
C PHE A 77 -0.95 14.15 -2.87
N HIS A 78 0.01 14.52 -3.73
CA HIS A 78 0.99 13.57 -4.26
C HIS A 78 1.89 12.99 -3.18
N PHE A 79 2.34 13.81 -2.21
CA PHE A 79 3.05 13.31 -1.03
C PHE A 79 2.27 12.21 -0.33
N GLY A 80 1.00 12.48 0.00
CA GLY A 80 0.12 11.51 0.66
C GLY A 80 -0.12 10.27 -0.19
N GLU A 81 -0.30 10.42 -1.50
CA GLU A 81 -0.48 9.31 -2.44
C GLU A 81 0.74 8.38 -2.46
N TYR A 82 1.95 8.92 -2.65
CA TYR A 82 3.17 8.12 -2.69
C TYR A 82 3.41 7.38 -1.37
N ILE A 83 3.31 8.08 -0.23
CA ILE A 83 3.57 7.44 1.06
C ILE A 83 2.48 6.44 1.45
N GLY A 84 1.25 6.65 1.00
CA GLY A 84 0.16 5.69 1.17
C GLY A 84 0.35 4.40 0.37
N ILE A 85 0.90 4.49 -0.87
CA ILE A 85 1.29 3.30 -1.65
C ILE A 85 2.45 2.57 -0.96
N VAL A 86 3.46 3.31 -0.47
CA VAL A 86 4.57 2.73 0.31
C VAL A 86 4.03 1.97 1.52
N PHE A 87 3.12 2.60 2.27
CA PHE A 87 2.50 1.98 3.44
C PHE A 87 1.83 0.65 3.09
N GLN A 88 1.06 0.61 1.99
CA GLN A 88 0.38 -0.60 1.56
C GLN A 88 1.37 -1.69 1.11
N PHE A 89 2.41 -1.35 0.33
CA PHE A 89 3.42 -2.32 -0.10
C PHE A 89 4.15 -2.96 1.08
N ILE A 90 4.45 -2.17 2.12
CA ILE A 90 5.06 -2.70 3.35
C ILE A 90 4.05 -3.54 4.13
N ASP A 91 2.78 -3.14 4.23
CA ASP A 91 1.73 -3.94 4.88
C ASP A 91 1.53 -5.31 4.22
N ASP A 92 1.48 -5.34 2.88
CA ASP A 92 1.38 -6.56 2.08
C ASP A 92 2.63 -7.48 2.28
N LEU A 93 3.82 -6.88 2.41
CA LEU A 93 5.04 -7.63 2.71
C LEU A 93 5.01 -8.24 4.12
N LEU A 94 4.53 -7.47 5.10
CA LEU A 94 4.42 -7.93 6.48
C LEU A 94 3.43 -9.08 6.63
N ASP A 95 2.34 -9.10 5.84
CA ASP A 95 1.39 -10.21 5.79
C ASP A 95 2.08 -11.56 5.46
N LEU A 96 3.14 -11.53 4.65
CA LEU A 96 3.90 -12.72 4.26
C LEU A 96 5.07 -13.05 5.20
N THR A 97 5.62 -12.05 5.92
CA THR A 97 6.92 -12.19 6.60
C THR A 97 6.87 -12.10 8.12
N GLN A 98 5.83 -11.51 8.72
CA GLN A 98 5.75 -11.34 10.18
C GLN A 98 4.96 -12.45 10.87
N ASP A 99 5.34 -12.73 12.13
CA ASP A 99 4.63 -13.69 12.99
C ASP A 99 3.29 -13.16 13.50
N LEU A 100 2.35 -14.09 13.72
CA LEU A 100 0.99 -13.86 14.25
C LEU A 100 0.92 -12.94 15.48
N ASN A 101 1.91 -13.03 16.37
CA ASN A 101 1.94 -12.27 17.63
C ASN A 101 2.14 -10.76 17.44
N ILE A 102 2.59 -10.33 16.25
CA ILE A 102 2.88 -8.93 15.93
C ILE A 102 1.76 -8.34 15.06
N LEU A 103 1.21 -9.11 14.12
CA LEU A 103 0.25 -8.63 13.13
C LEU A 103 -1.19 -8.49 13.67
N GLY A 104 -1.57 -9.26 14.71
CA GLY A 104 -2.96 -9.30 15.19
C GLY A 104 -3.98 -9.93 14.20
N LYS A 105 -3.51 -10.38 13.03
CA LYS A 105 -4.28 -11.10 11.99
C LYS A 105 -3.53 -12.37 11.55
N PRO A 106 -4.22 -13.37 10.97
CA PRO A 106 -3.55 -14.55 10.42
C PRO A 106 -2.53 -14.16 9.35
N ARG A 107 -1.34 -14.76 9.40
CA ARG A 107 -0.30 -14.64 8.37
C ARG A 107 -0.80 -15.25 7.05
N TYR A 108 -0.34 -14.76 5.91
CA TYR A 108 -0.73 -15.21 4.58
C TYR A 108 -2.20 -14.93 4.21
N SER A 109 -2.83 -13.92 4.84
CA SER A 109 -4.21 -13.57 4.54
C SER A 109 -4.40 -13.22 3.07
N ASP A 110 -3.44 -12.54 2.45
CA ASP A 110 -3.50 -12.18 1.03
C ASP A 110 -3.45 -13.41 0.09
N ILE A 111 -2.68 -14.46 0.45
CA ILE A 111 -2.68 -15.73 -0.30
C ILE A 111 -4.02 -16.44 -0.14
N ILE A 112 -4.55 -16.52 1.09
CA ILE A 112 -5.82 -17.20 1.41
C ILE A 112 -7.01 -16.52 0.71
N GLU A 113 -6.98 -15.18 0.64
CA GLU A 113 -8.06 -14.39 0.03
C GLU A 113 -7.87 -14.17 -1.49
N GLN A 114 -6.89 -14.80 -2.11
CA GLN A 114 -6.55 -14.65 -3.54
C GLN A 114 -6.23 -13.20 -3.95
N LYS A 115 -5.67 -12.40 -3.06
CA LYS A 115 -5.27 -11.03 -3.36
C LYS A 115 -3.91 -11.01 -4.03
N VAL A 116 -3.83 -10.42 -5.22
CA VAL A 116 -2.56 -10.24 -5.93
C VAL A 116 -1.95 -8.92 -5.48
N THR A 117 -1.10 -8.99 -4.47
CA THR A 117 -0.32 -7.86 -3.96
C THR A 117 1.07 -7.81 -4.62
N LEU A 118 1.81 -6.71 -4.42
CA LEU A 118 3.13 -6.56 -5.05
C LEU A 118 4.09 -7.71 -4.70
N PRO A 119 4.29 -8.11 -3.42
CA PRO A 119 5.21 -9.21 -3.11
C PRO A 119 4.75 -10.55 -3.68
N ILE A 120 3.45 -10.82 -3.73
CA ILE A 120 2.88 -12.03 -4.35
C ILE A 120 3.13 -12.05 -5.86
N LEU A 121 2.92 -10.92 -6.54
CA LEU A 121 3.18 -10.82 -7.98
C LEU A 121 4.67 -11.03 -8.30
N LEU A 122 5.56 -10.36 -7.55
CA LEU A 122 7.02 -10.51 -7.72
C LEU A 122 7.48 -11.94 -7.51
N LEU A 123 6.90 -12.63 -6.52
CA LEU A 123 7.16 -14.03 -6.26
C LEU A 123 6.73 -14.89 -7.44
N TRP A 124 5.47 -14.73 -7.88
CA TRP A 124 4.91 -15.51 -8.98
C TRP A 124 5.66 -15.30 -10.31
N GLU A 125 6.10 -14.08 -10.61
CA GLU A 125 6.86 -13.76 -11.83
C GLU A 125 8.22 -14.47 -11.87
N LYS A 126 8.88 -14.67 -10.71
CA LYS A 126 10.20 -15.30 -10.61
C LYS A 126 10.16 -16.83 -10.54
N MET A 127 9.03 -17.42 -10.17
CA MET A 127 8.84 -18.86 -10.10
C MET A 127 8.95 -19.52 -11.48
N ASP A 128 9.51 -20.73 -11.52
CA ASP A 128 9.44 -21.61 -12.68
C ASP A 128 8.03 -22.22 -12.85
N ILE A 129 7.87 -23.08 -13.86
CA ILE A 129 6.56 -23.65 -14.22
C ILE A 129 6.03 -24.55 -13.08
N GLU A 130 6.90 -25.41 -12.52
CA GLU A 130 6.51 -26.37 -11.47
C GLU A 130 6.13 -25.64 -10.19
N GLU A 131 6.90 -24.64 -9.81
CA GLU A 131 6.63 -23.80 -8.62
C GLU A 131 5.33 -23.00 -8.79
N ARG A 132 5.04 -22.48 -9.98
CA ARG A 132 3.76 -21.80 -10.27
C ARG A 132 2.57 -22.75 -10.17
N GLU A 133 2.72 -24.02 -10.57
CA GLU A 133 1.68 -25.03 -10.40
C GLU A 133 1.40 -25.27 -8.91
N ILE A 134 2.44 -25.43 -8.09
CA ILE A 134 2.31 -25.57 -6.63
C ILE A 134 1.65 -24.33 -6.04
N PHE A 135 2.15 -23.12 -6.38
CA PHE A 135 1.59 -21.87 -5.88
C PHE A 135 0.10 -21.73 -6.23
N ASN A 136 -0.29 -22.01 -7.48
CA ASN A 136 -1.68 -21.95 -7.91
C ASN A 136 -2.59 -22.93 -7.16
N SER A 137 -2.07 -24.06 -6.69
CA SER A 137 -2.84 -25.02 -5.91
C SER A 137 -3.16 -24.55 -4.49
N ILE A 138 -2.32 -23.66 -3.92
CA ILE A 138 -2.49 -23.13 -2.56
C ILE A 138 -3.14 -21.73 -2.55
N PHE A 139 -3.09 -21.01 -3.67
CA PHE A 139 -3.61 -19.66 -3.78
C PHE A 139 -5.14 -19.64 -3.74
N GLY A 140 -5.72 -19.04 -2.69
CA GLY A 140 -7.14 -19.04 -2.39
C GLY A 140 -7.57 -20.12 -1.39
N ASN A 141 -6.61 -20.81 -0.75
CA ASN A 141 -6.88 -21.85 0.22
C ASN A 141 -6.11 -21.61 1.53
N PRO A 142 -6.64 -22.04 2.69
CA PRO A 142 -5.88 -22.05 3.94
C PRO A 142 -4.61 -22.90 3.80
N LEU A 143 -3.46 -22.37 4.22
CA LEU A 143 -2.18 -23.05 4.09
C LEU A 143 -1.90 -24.00 5.25
N THR A 144 -1.50 -25.21 4.93
CA THR A 144 -0.91 -26.16 5.90
C THR A 144 0.48 -25.67 6.35
N LYS A 145 0.99 -26.17 7.47
CA LYS A 145 2.37 -25.84 7.94
C LYS A 145 3.47 -26.14 6.90
N LYS A 146 3.27 -27.18 6.09
CA LYS A 146 4.21 -27.55 5.02
C LYS A 146 4.21 -26.52 3.90
N GLU A 147 3.03 -26.05 3.51
CA GLU A 147 2.86 -25.02 2.48
C GLU A 147 3.36 -23.64 2.96
N GLN A 148 3.11 -23.28 4.22
CA GLN A 148 3.67 -22.08 4.83
C GLN A 148 5.20 -22.09 4.74
N LYS A 149 5.84 -23.20 5.14
CA LYS A 149 7.29 -23.34 5.05
C LYS A 149 7.78 -23.26 3.61
N TRP A 150 7.08 -23.88 2.67
CA TRP A 150 7.42 -23.79 1.25
C TRP A 150 7.33 -22.34 0.74
N VAL A 151 6.29 -21.58 1.11
CA VAL A 151 6.18 -20.15 0.76
C VAL A 151 7.35 -19.37 1.33
N GLU A 152 7.74 -19.59 2.60
CA GLU A 152 8.90 -18.95 3.21
C GLU A 152 10.19 -19.21 2.43
N GLU A 153 10.44 -20.48 2.08
CA GLU A 153 11.60 -20.88 1.27
C GLU A 153 11.62 -20.18 -0.09
N GLN A 154 10.45 -20.02 -0.73
CA GLN A 154 10.35 -19.29 -2.01
C GLN A 154 10.58 -17.77 -1.85
N LEU A 155 10.03 -17.15 -0.80
CA LEU A 155 10.26 -15.73 -0.52
C LEU A 155 11.75 -15.43 -0.31
N GLU A 156 12.46 -16.29 0.40
CA GLU A 156 13.92 -16.18 0.61
C GLU A 156 14.71 -16.46 -0.68
N LYS A 157 14.42 -17.59 -1.37
CA LYS A 157 15.09 -17.99 -2.63
C LYS A 157 15.08 -16.87 -3.66
N TYR A 158 13.96 -16.17 -3.78
CA TYR A 158 13.76 -15.12 -4.79
C TYR A 158 14.01 -13.70 -4.28
N GLU A 159 14.49 -13.54 -3.04
CA GLU A 159 14.77 -12.23 -2.41
C GLU A 159 13.58 -11.25 -2.46
N ILE A 160 12.34 -11.75 -2.30
CA ILE A 160 11.12 -10.96 -2.50
C ILE A 160 11.03 -9.78 -1.54
N LYS A 161 11.46 -9.96 -0.28
CA LYS A 161 11.54 -8.86 0.71
C LYS A 161 12.37 -7.69 0.15
N LYS A 162 13.56 -7.97 -0.36
CA LYS A 162 14.49 -6.97 -0.89
C LYS A 162 13.90 -6.23 -2.10
N ASP A 163 13.28 -6.95 -3.01
CA ASP A 163 12.69 -6.34 -4.20
C ASP A 163 11.47 -5.50 -3.87
N THR A 164 10.59 -5.96 -2.98
CA THR A 164 9.45 -5.17 -2.51
C THR A 164 9.90 -3.86 -1.86
N ILE A 165 10.91 -3.93 -0.98
CA ILE A 165 11.52 -2.75 -0.35
C ILE A 165 12.08 -1.79 -1.39
N LYS A 166 12.73 -2.28 -2.43
CA LYS A 166 13.26 -1.45 -3.52
C LYS A 166 12.18 -0.64 -4.23
N TYR A 167 10.98 -1.22 -4.43
CA TYR A 167 9.83 -0.47 -4.96
C TYR A 167 9.33 0.58 -3.96
N ALA A 168 9.21 0.22 -2.69
CA ALA A 168 8.80 1.13 -1.62
C ALA A 168 9.78 2.31 -1.48
N GLU A 169 11.09 2.05 -1.50
CA GLU A 169 12.14 3.08 -1.42
C GLU A 169 12.06 4.10 -2.57
N LYS A 170 11.81 3.65 -3.80
CA LYS A 170 11.63 4.56 -4.94
C LYS A 170 10.45 5.52 -4.74
N LEU A 171 9.32 5.01 -4.28
CA LEU A 171 8.13 5.81 -4.03
C LEU A 171 8.31 6.73 -2.81
N LYS A 172 9.01 6.26 -1.77
CA LYS A 172 9.40 7.10 -0.61
C LYS A 172 10.22 8.31 -1.04
N LEU A 173 11.19 8.11 -1.95
CA LEU A 173 11.99 9.23 -2.47
C LEU A 173 11.11 10.23 -3.24
N LEU A 174 10.14 9.77 -4.03
CA LEU A 174 9.19 10.66 -4.69
C LEU A 174 8.36 11.46 -3.69
N ALA A 175 7.90 10.82 -2.60
CA ALA A 175 7.18 11.51 -1.53
C ALA A 175 8.05 12.59 -0.87
N ILE A 176 9.31 12.27 -0.54
CA ILE A 176 10.24 13.24 0.07
C ILE A 176 10.49 14.42 -0.88
N ASN A 177 10.68 14.18 -2.19
CA ASN A 177 10.88 15.23 -3.18
C ASN A 177 9.68 16.21 -3.27
N GLU A 178 8.45 15.76 -3.03
CA GLU A 178 7.30 16.67 -2.94
C GLU A 178 7.46 17.66 -1.78
N LEU A 179 8.09 17.25 -0.68
CA LEU A 179 8.33 18.10 0.49
C LEU A 179 9.43 19.16 0.25
N ASP A 180 10.29 19.02 -0.78
CA ASP A 180 11.34 20.00 -1.10
C ASP A 180 10.78 21.38 -1.50
N LYS A 181 9.50 21.42 -1.90
CA LYS A 181 8.78 22.67 -2.19
C LYS A 181 8.46 23.51 -0.94
N PHE A 182 8.60 22.91 0.25
CA PHE A 182 8.32 23.58 1.53
C PHE A 182 9.61 24.05 2.21
N PRO A 183 9.56 25.18 2.97
CA PRO A 183 10.70 25.62 3.74
C PRO A 183 11.07 24.62 4.83
N GLU A 184 12.35 24.69 5.27
CA GLU A 184 12.82 23.86 6.38
C GLU A 184 12.04 24.17 7.66
N SER A 185 11.58 23.13 8.33
CA SER A 185 10.82 23.20 9.58
C SER A 185 10.84 21.86 10.31
N GLU A 186 10.53 21.88 11.61
CA GLU A 186 10.34 20.67 12.40
C GLU A 186 9.20 19.79 11.86
N PHE A 187 8.16 20.40 11.27
CA PHE A 187 7.04 19.69 10.66
C PHE A 187 7.48 18.95 9.38
N LYS A 188 8.26 19.60 8.50
CA LYS A 188 8.85 18.96 7.31
C LYS A 188 9.74 17.80 7.73
N THR A 189 10.62 18.00 8.71
CA THR A 189 11.48 16.96 9.26
C THR A 189 10.66 15.78 9.81
N SER A 190 9.55 16.05 10.50
CA SER A 190 8.65 15.01 11.02
C SER A 190 8.00 14.20 9.92
N LEU A 191 7.57 14.83 8.82
CA LEU A 191 7.02 14.13 7.65
C LEU A 191 8.07 13.26 6.94
N ILE A 192 9.32 13.75 6.79
CA ILE A 192 10.43 12.97 6.25
C ILE A 192 10.72 11.75 7.15
N ASN A 193 10.77 11.96 8.47
CA ASN A 193 10.96 10.86 9.43
C ASN A 193 9.83 9.83 9.36
N LEU A 194 8.59 10.25 9.16
CA LEU A 194 7.45 9.34 8.93
C LEU A 194 7.68 8.47 7.67
N CYS A 195 8.17 9.06 6.57
CA CYS A 195 8.49 8.31 5.35
C CYS A 195 9.54 7.21 5.62
N HIS A 196 10.59 7.52 6.38
CA HIS A 196 11.60 6.53 6.77
C HIS A 196 11.02 5.46 7.70
N PHE A 197 10.25 5.86 8.71
CA PHE A 197 9.63 4.96 9.67
C PHE A 197 8.74 3.91 9.00
N ILE A 198 7.92 4.31 8.03
CA ILE A 198 7.00 3.38 7.32
C ILE A 198 7.78 2.25 6.64
N VAL A 199 8.90 2.56 5.98
CA VAL A 199 9.72 1.53 5.32
C VAL A 199 10.49 0.68 6.35
N GLN A 200 10.93 1.26 7.47
CA GLN A 200 11.68 0.54 8.51
C GLN A 200 10.80 -0.36 9.39
N ARG A 201 9.50 -0.19 9.39
CA ARG A 201 8.49 -0.92 10.18
C ARG A 201 8.53 -2.45 10.01
N GLN A 202 9.23 -2.94 9.02
CA GLN A 202 9.42 -4.36 8.70
C GLN A 202 10.51 -5.09 9.56
N ASN A 203 11.20 -4.36 10.44
CA ASN A 203 12.26 -4.91 11.30
C ASN A 203 11.75 -5.15 12.71
#